data_f26950c0b8bc96e59fcfd2301e550f4b
#
_entry.id   f26950c0b8bc96e59fcfd2301e550f4b
#
_cell.length_a   1.000
_cell.length_b   1.000
_cell.length_c   1.000
_cell.angle_alpha   90.00
_cell.angle_beta   90.00
_cell.angle_gamma   90.00
#
_symmetry.space_group_name_H-M   'P 1'
#
loop_
_entity.id
_entity.type
_entity.pdbx_description
1 polymer ?
#
loop_
_entity_poly.entity_id
_entity_poly.type
_entity_poly.pdbx_seq_one_letter_code
_entity_poly.pdbx_strand_id
1 'polypeptide(L)'
;MLKKVRICLAVLAISTLASIAVNAATVKNPDSKKVTKITTTTTEETTETTTEETTEEVTDEETETTTKEKSEDTTSSNIEGSGQLTTIALEEFSENPTDAQGQPLTGKDLAAYKVVAKTYKDKWTAKTSPVISETTLHSDADYTEKAKTFTFDSGDKFTIKRFTFNTNDDARLEDSITIEGNTMQIRYVSPETNEWYMSENLVNTAKQTMFIDTDKGSYIFSVPAVYTNSFENNTLEMRPELEQKIEIEKGDGTYTLKWSFPRSTETIGEIWMLQSANKLADWSNINHFNTLKQDLGVNRRFSWDGYYFPTPSNYTPYSPTMLYRQPSDYSGASFTKYGSFPAPFELGYVFTYTCMGNQNTDGYWPTGPKSGWLATDFNIAAGFYDTRFNTDFGCNLIDAYKRYNNTQFLMAACKYAEFFLEHAEKNSYVTTNGGLLVEDYGYKFEHTKTHVSLNHQLAEMNYLYRLYNITKEERYKEMADRMLKGVEDTKDQWVLANNNLNYALYYLANTNTMVDYPYLTYNDLKEAQELYMQSHNNAKNETLQYLMDCKMEWMLANGVTGYNK
;
A
#
# COMPACT_ATOMS: atom_id res chain seq x y z
N MET A 1 18.76 -35.36 -16.66
CA MET A 1 19.12 -33.99 -16.28
C MET A 1 17.91 -33.37 -15.60
N LEU A 2 17.86 -33.46 -14.28
CA LEU A 2 16.77 -32.88 -13.47
C LEU A 2 17.09 -31.40 -13.22
N LYS A 3 16.43 -30.48 -13.89
CA LYS A 3 16.42 -29.09 -13.52
C LYS A 3 15.61 -28.94 -12.22
N LYS A 4 16.29 -28.56 -11.15
CA LYS A 4 15.66 -28.17 -9.87
C LYS A 4 14.73 -26.97 -10.15
N VAL A 5 13.44 -27.19 -10.02
CA VAL A 5 12.44 -26.13 -10.00
C VAL A 5 12.64 -25.38 -8.68
N ARG A 6 13.23 -24.20 -8.71
CA ARG A 6 13.21 -23.29 -7.58
C ARG A 6 11.83 -22.66 -7.53
N ILE A 7 11.04 -23.08 -6.56
CA ILE A 7 9.81 -22.39 -6.19
C ILE A 7 10.26 -21.09 -5.53
N CYS A 8 10.24 -20.00 -6.28
CA CYS A 8 10.27 -18.67 -5.68
C CYS A 8 8.89 -18.43 -5.07
N LEU A 9 8.74 -18.75 -3.79
CA LEU A 9 7.68 -18.15 -2.99
C LEU A 9 7.94 -16.65 -3.02
N ALA A 10 7.15 -15.92 -3.79
CA ALA A 10 7.01 -14.50 -3.60
C ALA A 10 6.48 -14.35 -2.16
N VAL A 11 7.36 -13.98 -1.23
CA VAL A 11 6.94 -13.55 0.10
C VAL A 11 6.29 -12.19 -0.14
N LEU A 12 5.03 -12.21 -0.59
CA LEU A 12 4.16 -11.09 -0.31
C LEU A 12 4.13 -11.02 1.22
N ALA A 13 4.60 -9.90 1.77
CA ALA A 13 4.29 -9.52 3.13
C ALA A 13 2.77 -9.22 3.14
N ILE A 14 1.97 -10.30 3.13
CA ILE A 14 0.56 -10.20 3.40
C ILE A 14 0.51 -9.78 4.86
N SER A 15 0.03 -8.57 5.13
CA SER A 15 -0.49 -8.23 6.44
C SER A 15 -1.68 -9.16 6.67
N THR A 16 -1.39 -10.34 7.21
CA THR A 16 -2.41 -11.25 7.68
C THR A 16 -3.18 -10.51 8.77
N LEU A 17 -4.40 -10.11 8.45
CA LEU A 17 -5.39 -9.70 9.45
C LEU A 17 -5.79 -10.96 10.23
N ALA A 18 -4.88 -11.43 11.08
CA ALA A 18 -5.20 -12.43 12.08
C ALA A 18 -6.11 -11.77 13.12
N SER A 19 -7.31 -12.29 13.28
CA SER A 19 -8.17 -11.97 14.42
C SER A 19 -7.45 -12.44 15.69
N ILE A 20 -6.84 -11.52 16.42
CA ILE A 20 -6.07 -11.80 17.64
C ILE A 20 -7.06 -11.99 18.78
N ALA A 21 -7.12 -13.19 19.34
CA ALA A 21 -7.71 -13.41 20.64
C ALA A 21 -6.75 -12.83 21.71
N VAL A 22 -7.12 -11.71 22.30
CA VAL A 22 -6.28 -10.98 23.25
C VAL A 22 -6.57 -11.45 24.67
N ASN A 23 -5.56 -11.98 25.37
CA ASN A 23 -5.57 -12.10 26.82
C ASN A 23 -5.10 -10.79 27.43
N ALA A 24 -6.01 -10.12 28.14
CA ALA A 24 -5.72 -8.87 28.82
C ALA A 24 -4.73 -9.10 29.99
N ALA A 25 -3.53 -8.56 29.87
CA ALA A 25 -2.61 -8.42 30.99
C ALA A 25 -2.87 -7.10 31.72
N THR A 26 -3.20 -7.18 33.01
CA THR A 26 -3.42 -6.02 33.88
C THR A 26 -2.09 -5.33 34.13
N VAL A 27 -1.92 -4.11 33.69
CA VAL A 27 -0.77 -3.27 34.01
C VAL A 27 -0.85 -2.83 35.46
N LYS A 28 0.03 -3.33 36.33
CA LYS A 28 0.25 -2.76 37.67
C LYS A 28 1.27 -1.63 37.52
N ASN A 29 0.89 -0.47 37.99
CA ASN A 29 1.76 0.71 38.04
C ASN A 29 2.79 0.54 39.18
N PRO A 30 4.09 0.44 38.90
CA PRO A 30 5.12 0.51 39.94
C PRO A 30 5.85 1.86 39.85
N ASP A 31 6.00 2.48 40.98
CA ASP A 31 6.81 3.69 41.16
C ASP A 31 8.23 3.53 40.62
N SER A 32 8.68 4.63 39.95
CA SER A 32 10.06 5.01 39.68
C SER A 32 10.82 4.38 38.49
N LYS A 33 11.16 5.24 37.51
CA LYS A 33 12.40 5.21 36.69
C LYS A 33 12.71 3.96 35.86
N LYS A 34 11.74 3.35 35.17
CA LYS A 34 12.04 2.27 34.21
C LYS A 34 11.23 2.43 32.93
N VAL A 35 11.88 2.14 31.79
CA VAL A 35 11.20 1.87 30.53
C VAL A 35 10.32 0.64 30.73
N THR A 36 9.03 0.76 30.54
CA THR A 36 8.11 -0.38 30.70
C THR A 36 7.91 -1.04 29.36
N LYS A 37 8.25 -2.32 29.28
CA LYS A 37 8.00 -3.17 28.11
C LYS A 37 6.55 -3.65 28.17
N ILE A 38 5.78 -3.40 27.12
CA ILE A 38 4.43 -3.92 26.96
C ILE A 38 4.52 -5.13 26.03
N THR A 39 4.36 -6.33 26.56
CA THR A 39 4.46 -7.56 25.77
C THR A 39 3.09 -7.94 25.22
N THR A 40 2.96 -7.97 23.90
CA THR A 40 1.84 -8.62 23.21
C THR A 40 2.29 -10.03 22.84
N THR A 41 1.70 -11.05 23.44
CA THR A 41 2.02 -12.45 23.11
C THR A 41 1.31 -12.83 21.82
N THR A 42 2.04 -12.88 20.73
CA THR A 42 1.64 -13.56 19.49
C THR A 42 2.21 -14.98 19.56
N THR A 43 1.37 -15.98 19.52
CA THR A 43 1.80 -17.37 19.31
C THR A 43 2.03 -17.54 17.81
N GLU A 44 3.27 -17.42 17.36
CA GLU A 44 3.71 -17.93 16.06
C GLU A 44 4.24 -19.36 16.28
N GLU A 45 3.61 -20.33 15.64
CA GLU A 45 4.23 -21.64 15.43
C GLU A 45 5.30 -21.48 14.34
N THR A 46 6.56 -21.42 14.76
CA THR A 46 7.72 -21.53 13.87
C THR A 46 7.98 -23.00 13.58
N THR A 47 7.78 -23.39 12.34
CA THR A 47 8.38 -24.63 11.80
C THR A 47 9.83 -24.30 11.41
N GLU A 48 10.77 -24.73 12.25
CA GLU A 48 12.20 -24.73 11.91
C GLU A 48 12.47 -25.74 10.80
N THR A 49 12.99 -25.24 9.69
CA THR A 49 13.64 -26.10 8.68
C THR A 49 15.11 -25.73 8.66
N THR A 50 15.93 -26.56 9.26
CA THR A 50 17.39 -26.51 9.17
C THR A 50 17.83 -26.77 7.72
N THR A 51 18.56 -25.81 7.15
CA THR A 51 19.31 -26.00 5.90
C THR A 51 20.80 -25.95 6.23
N GLU A 52 21.48 -27.07 5.99
CA GLU A 52 22.94 -27.14 5.98
C GLU A 52 23.52 -26.37 4.79
N GLU A 53 24.46 -25.48 5.08
CA GLU A 53 25.34 -24.86 4.10
C GLU A 53 26.40 -25.84 3.63
N THR A 54 26.51 -26.03 2.34
CA THR A 54 27.74 -26.52 1.69
C THR A 54 28.25 -25.47 0.72
N THR A 55 29.39 -24.92 1.07
CA THR A 55 30.25 -24.07 0.24
C THR A 55 30.95 -24.92 -0.81
N GLU A 56 30.84 -24.57 -2.08
CA GLU A 56 31.77 -24.96 -3.13
C GLU A 56 32.28 -23.71 -3.85
N GLU A 57 33.58 -23.53 -3.76
CA GLU A 57 34.40 -22.62 -4.57
C GLU A 57 34.41 -23.07 -6.03
N VAL A 58 34.25 -22.12 -6.95
CA VAL A 58 34.67 -22.31 -8.33
C VAL A 58 35.41 -21.06 -8.81
N THR A 59 36.62 -21.30 -9.20
CA THR A 59 37.64 -20.39 -9.72
C THR A 59 37.31 -19.85 -11.10
N ASP A 60 37.80 -18.63 -11.34
CA ASP A 60 37.80 -17.84 -12.58
C ASP A 60 38.50 -18.51 -13.76
N GLU A 61 37.98 -18.30 -14.96
CA GLU A 61 38.78 -18.11 -16.17
C GLU A 61 38.12 -17.07 -17.09
N GLU A 62 38.86 -16.01 -17.31
CA GLU A 62 38.59 -14.92 -18.25
C GLU A 62 38.67 -15.39 -19.71
N THR A 63 37.79 -14.91 -20.56
CA THR A 63 38.09 -14.71 -21.98
C THR A 63 37.39 -13.45 -22.49
N GLU A 64 38.19 -12.43 -22.75
CA GLU A 64 37.83 -11.24 -23.50
C GLU A 64 37.38 -11.56 -24.93
N THR A 65 36.25 -11.03 -25.33
CA THR A 65 35.98 -10.75 -26.74
C THR A 65 35.26 -9.42 -26.87
N THR A 66 35.98 -8.42 -27.30
CA THR A 66 35.51 -7.09 -27.67
C THR A 66 34.69 -7.14 -28.95
N THR A 67 33.42 -6.78 -28.84
CA THR A 67 32.64 -6.27 -29.98
C THR A 67 32.00 -4.94 -29.60
N LYS A 68 32.45 -3.89 -30.25
CA LYS A 68 31.88 -2.56 -30.22
C LYS A 68 30.52 -2.61 -30.92
N GLU A 69 29.43 -2.49 -30.17
CA GLU A 69 28.14 -2.04 -30.71
C GLU A 69 27.81 -0.67 -30.12
N LYS A 70 27.30 0.17 -31.03
CA LYS A 70 26.95 1.55 -30.80
C LYS A 70 25.91 1.65 -29.67
N SER A 71 26.21 2.51 -28.71
CA SER A 71 25.22 3.01 -27.75
C SER A 71 24.15 3.79 -28.50
N GLU A 72 22.99 3.20 -28.69
CA GLU A 72 21.77 3.98 -28.85
C GLU A 72 21.36 4.53 -27.49
N ASP A 73 21.22 5.82 -27.48
CA ASP A 73 20.82 6.68 -26.40
C ASP A 73 19.46 6.20 -25.84
N THR A 74 19.51 5.37 -24.80
CA THR A 74 18.31 5.10 -24.01
C THR A 74 18.08 6.33 -23.15
N THR A 75 17.36 7.29 -23.69
CA THR A 75 16.67 8.28 -22.88
C THR A 75 15.94 7.55 -21.78
N SER A 76 16.41 7.71 -20.54
CA SER A 76 15.70 7.32 -19.33
C SER A 76 14.34 7.98 -19.41
N SER A 77 13.32 7.21 -19.77
CA SER A 77 11.94 7.66 -19.64
C SER A 77 11.72 7.82 -18.14
N ASN A 78 11.81 9.05 -17.65
CA ASN A 78 11.23 9.43 -16.40
C ASN A 78 9.81 8.85 -16.43
N ILE A 79 9.52 7.91 -15.52
CA ILE A 79 8.16 7.47 -15.30
C ILE A 79 7.49 8.71 -14.75
N GLU A 80 6.79 9.46 -15.61
CA GLU A 80 5.96 10.58 -15.21
C GLU A 80 4.85 10.05 -14.30
N GLY A 81 5.15 9.98 -13.03
CA GLY A 81 4.27 9.56 -11.96
C GLY A 81 4.02 10.66 -10.93
N SER A 82 4.30 11.91 -11.29
CA SER A 82 3.81 13.07 -10.55
C SER A 82 2.64 13.68 -11.31
N GLY A 83 1.62 12.87 -11.60
CA GLY A 83 0.33 13.41 -11.96
C GLY A 83 -0.13 14.24 -10.78
N GLN A 84 -0.02 15.56 -10.88
CA GLN A 84 -0.69 16.47 -9.97
C GLN A 84 -2.14 16.02 -9.95
N LEU A 85 -2.61 15.53 -8.80
CA LEU A 85 -4.03 15.19 -8.62
C LEU A 85 -4.82 16.37 -9.14
N THR A 86 -5.60 16.11 -10.16
CA THR A 86 -6.57 17.06 -10.67
C THR A 86 -7.61 17.23 -9.58
N THR A 87 -7.37 18.17 -8.68
CA THR A 87 -8.31 18.54 -7.63
C THR A 87 -9.47 19.21 -8.35
N ILE A 88 -10.44 18.42 -8.78
CA ILE A 88 -11.69 18.96 -9.25
C ILE A 88 -12.41 19.40 -7.98
N ALA A 89 -12.49 20.70 -7.76
CA ALA A 89 -13.40 21.27 -6.77
C ALA A 89 -14.82 21.01 -7.28
N LEU A 90 -15.37 19.84 -6.90
CA LEU A 90 -16.71 19.42 -7.32
C LEU A 90 -17.77 20.07 -6.41
N GLU A 91 -17.77 21.40 -6.35
CA GLU A 91 -18.88 22.11 -5.69
C GLU A 91 -20.14 22.07 -6.56
N GLU A 92 -19.98 22.04 -7.87
CA GLU A 92 -21.07 21.87 -8.84
C GLU A 92 -20.61 21.05 -10.05
N PHE A 93 -21.49 20.21 -10.58
CA PHE A 93 -21.22 19.49 -11.82
C PHE A 93 -21.31 20.44 -13.02
N SER A 94 -20.25 20.48 -13.80
CA SER A 94 -20.15 21.27 -15.02
C SER A 94 -20.44 20.41 -16.26
N GLU A 95 -21.12 20.98 -17.26
CA GLU A 95 -21.25 20.37 -18.59
C GLU A 95 -19.91 20.31 -19.34
N ASN A 96 -18.98 21.21 -18.98
CA ASN A 96 -17.64 21.30 -19.50
C ASN A 96 -16.61 21.23 -18.37
N PRO A 97 -16.38 20.03 -17.79
CA PRO A 97 -15.49 19.90 -16.66
C PRO A 97 -14.04 20.16 -17.07
N THR A 98 -13.32 20.84 -16.20
CA THR A 98 -11.89 21.14 -16.36
C THR A 98 -11.08 20.55 -15.22
N ASP A 99 -9.78 20.38 -15.45
CA ASP A 99 -8.81 20.06 -14.41
C ASP A 99 -8.49 21.29 -13.53
N ALA A 100 -7.61 21.12 -12.52
CA ALA A 100 -7.19 22.20 -11.64
C ALA A 100 -6.43 23.33 -12.35
N GLN A 101 -5.93 23.08 -13.57
CA GLN A 101 -5.26 24.03 -14.43
C GLN A 101 -6.22 24.70 -15.44
N GLY A 102 -7.52 24.40 -15.36
CA GLY A 102 -8.56 24.92 -16.24
C GLY A 102 -8.59 24.27 -17.64
N GLN A 103 -7.89 23.12 -17.84
CA GLN A 103 -7.93 22.40 -19.09
C GLN A 103 -9.14 21.46 -19.15
N PRO A 104 -9.83 21.33 -20.28
CA PRO A 104 -10.96 20.40 -20.43
C PRO A 104 -10.56 18.96 -20.09
N LEU A 105 -11.38 18.26 -19.29
CA LEU A 105 -11.19 16.83 -19.06
C LEU A 105 -11.40 16.05 -20.36
N THR A 106 -10.55 15.07 -20.61
CA THR A 106 -10.60 14.20 -21.78
C THR A 106 -10.40 12.73 -21.42
N GLY A 107 -10.60 11.81 -22.35
CA GLY A 107 -10.29 10.39 -22.17
C GLY A 107 -10.95 9.77 -20.94
N LYS A 108 -10.16 9.03 -20.15
CA LYS A 108 -10.63 8.30 -18.96
C LYS A 108 -11.04 9.23 -17.82
N ASP A 109 -10.42 10.40 -17.69
CA ASP A 109 -10.79 11.40 -16.69
C ASP A 109 -12.21 11.94 -16.95
N LEU A 110 -12.55 12.24 -18.22
CA LEU A 110 -13.90 12.65 -18.59
C LEU A 110 -14.92 11.51 -18.43
N ALA A 111 -14.54 10.27 -18.76
CA ALA A 111 -15.42 9.11 -18.59
C ALA A 111 -15.73 8.87 -17.11
N ALA A 112 -14.72 8.88 -16.24
CA ALA A 112 -14.89 8.78 -14.79
C ALA A 112 -15.74 9.92 -14.23
N TYR A 113 -15.49 11.16 -14.65
CA TYR A 113 -16.30 12.32 -14.26
C TYR A 113 -17.78 12.12 -14.57
N LYS A 114 -18.10 11.65 -15.79
CA LYS A 114 -19.50 11.40 -16.20
C LYS A 114 -20.19 10.36 -15.34
N VAL A 115 -19.50 9.30 -14.93
CA VAL A 115 -20.04 8.28 -14.02
C VAL A 115 -20.32 8.89 -12.65
N VAL A 116 -19.37 9.64 -12.09
CA VAL A 116 -19.54 10.30 -10.78
C VAL A 116 -20.65 11.34 -10.84
N ALA A 117 -20.69 12.17 -11.88
CA ALA A 117 -21.73 13.18 -12.09
C ALA A 117 -23.14 12.56 -12.17
N LYS A 118 -23.29 11.45 -12.91
CA LYS A 118 -24.55 10.70 -12.99
C LYS A 118 -24.96 10.13 -11.63
N THR A 119 -23.99 9.64 -10.86
CA THR A 119 -24.24 9.04 -9.54
C THR A 119 -24.72 10.08 -8.52
N TYR A 120 -24.27 11.33 -8.62
CA TYR A 120 -24.50 12.38 -7.63
C TYR A 120 -25.46 13.47 -8.03
N LYS A 121 -26.03 13.46 -9.21
CA LYS A 121 -26.90 14.53 -9.75
C LYS A 121 -27.94 15.07 -8.77
N ASP A 122 -28.44 14.20 -7.89
CA ASP A 122 -29.52 14.54 -6.95
C ASP A 122 -29.13 14.41 -5.45
N LYS A 123 -27.85 14.07 -5.13
CA LYS A 123 -27.44 13.70 -3.77
C LYS A 123 -26.16 14.37 -3.29
N TRP A 124 -25.70 15.37 -4.01
CA TRP A 124 -24.45 16.05 -3.68
C TRP A 124 -24.56 16.75 -2.32
N THR A 125 -23.83 16.26 -1.34
CA THR A 125 -23.54 16.99 -0.11
C THR A 125 -22.03 17.16 -0.07
N ALA A 126 -21.55 18.39 -0.22
CA ALA A 126 -20.15 18.67 0.01
C ALA A 126 -19.83 18.31 1.46
N LYS A 127 -19.02 17.29 1.68
CA LYS A 127 -18.38 17.04 2.95
C LYS A 127 -16.98 17.61 2.90
N THR A 128 -16.57 18.22 3.98
CA THR A 128 -15.30 18.88 4.14
C THR A 128 -14.17 17.86 4.04
N SER A 129 -13.39 17.99 2.98
CA SER A 129 -12.07 17.35 2.87
C SER A 129 -11.07 18.24 3.63
N PRO A 130 -10.00 17.68 4.21
CA PRO A 130 -8.96 18.50 4.81
C PRO A 130 -8.43 19.51 3.78
N VAL A 131 -8.14 20.73 4.26
CA VAL A 131 -7.46 21.73 3.45
C VAL A 131 -6.02 21.28 3.26
N ILE A 132 -5.59 21.14 2.01
CA ILE A 132 -4.24 20.67 1.66
C ILE A 132 -3.45 21.86 1.12
N SER A 133 -2.26 22.09 1.68
CA SER A 133 -1.33 23.11 1.20
C SER A 133 0.06 22.52 1.01
N GLU A 134 0.74 22.95 -0.04
CA GLU A 134 2.15 22.67 -0.27
C GLU A 134 2.90 24.01 -0.34
N THR A 135 3.93 24.16 0.48
CA THR A 135 4.65 25.42 0.65
C THR A 135 6.15 25.16 0.66
N THR A 136 6.91 26.00 -0.06
CA THR A 136 8.37 26.08 0.11
C THR A 136 8.64 26.99 1.31
N LEU A 137 9.16 26.42 2.40
CA LEU A 137 9.47 27.13 3.63
C LEU A 137 10.83 27.82 3.54
N HIS A 138 11.79 27.19 2.86
CA HIS A 138 13.11 27.73 2.61
C HIS A 138 13.62 27.28 1.23
N SER A 139 14.34 28.16 0.56
CA SER A 139 15.06 27.81 -0.68
C SER A 139 16.18 28.81 -0.90
N ASP A 140 17.42 28.31 -0.87
CA ASP A 140 18.63 29.07 -1.17
C ASP A 140 19.64 28.23 -1.95
N ALA A 141 20.92 28.65 -1.97
CA ALA A 141 21.99 27.93 -2.64
C ALA A 141 22.36 26.60 -1.96
N ASP A 142 22.04 26.45 -0.66
CA ASP A 142 22.49 25.32 0.15
C ASP A 142 21.44 24.21 0.21
N TYR A 143 20.17 24.55 0.42
CA TYR A 143 19.09 23.57 0.52
C TYR A 143 17.71 24.15 0.20
N THR A 144 16.77 23.25 -0.03
CA THR A 144 15.33 23.55 -0.13
C THR A 144 14.56 22.76 0.90
N GLU A 145 13.68 23.44 1.66
CA GLU A 145 12.71 22.87 2.57
C GLU A 145 11.30 23.08 2.02
N LYS A 146 10.57 22.00 1.86
CA LYS A 146 9.16 22.00 1.49
C LYS A 146 8.31 21.36 2.57
N ALA A 147 7.10 21.88 2.77
CA ALA A 147 6.08 21.25 3.63
C ALA A 147 4.80 20.99 2.85
N LYS A 148 4.20 19.84 3.09
CA LYS A 148 2.83 19.50 2.68
C LYS A 148 2.00 19.30 3.94
N THR A 149 0.90 20.07 4.08
CA THR A 149 0.06 20.06 5.27
C THR A 149 -1.38 19.73 4.90
N PHE A 150 -1.98 18.80 5.66
CA PHE A 150 -3.40 18.48 5.65
C PHE A 150 -4.00 19.03 6.95
N THR A 151 -4.95 19.96 6.84
CA THR A 151 -5.65 20.54 7.99
C THR A 151 -7.08 20.01 7.99
N PHE A 152 -7.42 19.21 9.00
CA PHE A 152 -8.73 18.60 9.17
C PHE A 152 -9.72 19.55 9.85
N ASP A 153 -11.01 19.30 9.69
CA ASP A 153 -12.06 20.10 10.34
C ASP A 153 -12.03 19.99 11.87
N SER A 154 -11.47 18.91 12.41
CA SER A 154 -11.17 18.75 13.85
C SER A 154 -10.19 19.80 14.38
N GLY A 155 -9.47 20.49 13.50
CA GLY A 155 -8.32 21.34 13.80
C GLY A 155 -6.99 20.58 13.83
N ASP A 156 -7.03 19.26 13.68
CA ASP A 156 -5.84 18.41 13.64
C ASP A 156 -5.05 18.65 12.35
N LYS A 157 -3.75 18.47 12.42
CA LYS A 157 -2.86 18.74 11.28
C LYS A 157 -1.87 17.60 11.08
N PHE A 158 -1.83 17.08 9.85
CA PHE A 158 -0.71 16.28 9.39
C PHE A 158 0.21 17.15 8.55
N THR A 159 1.51 17.15 8.85
CA THR A 159 2.52 17.86 8.06
C THR A 159 3.68 16.93 7.76
N ILE A 160 4.08 16.87 6.50
CA ILE A 160 5.35 16.25 6.08
C ILE A 160 6.27 17.33 5.55
N LYS A 161 7.53 17.32 6.00
CA LYS A 161 8.61 18.16 5.51
C LYS A 161 9.60 17.33 4.71
N ARG A 162 10.10 17.89 3.60
CA ARG A 162 11.18 17.32 2.79
C ARG A 162 12.29 18.35 2.63
N PHE A 163 13.51 17.89 2.85
CA PHE A 163 14.76 18.65 2.72
C PHE A 163 15.58 18.06 1.58
N THR A 164 15.95 18.90 0.61
CA THR A 164 16.85 18.54 -0.50
C THR A 164 18.05 19.45 -0.46
N PHE A 165 19.26 18.91 -0.61
CA PHE A 165 20.50 19.65 -0.43
C PHE A 165 21.17 19.91 -1.79
N ASN A 166 21.63 21.13 -1.98
CA ASN A 166 22.32 21.59 -3.18
C ASN A 166 23.85 21.59 -3.01
N THR A 167 24.32 21.47 -1.77
CA THR A 167 25.73 21.47 -1.38
C THR A 167 26.04 20.33 -0.43
N ASN A 168 27.31 19.94 -0.34
CA ASN A 168 27.81 19.01 0.66
C ASN A 168 28.51 19.80 1.78
N ASP A 169 28.16 19.50 3.04
CA ASP A 169 28.74 20.11 4.21
C ASP A 169 28.88 19.06 5.32
N ASP A 170 29.96 19.13 6.10
CA ASP A 170 30.15 18.28 7.27
C ASP A 170 29.16 18.61 8.40
N ALA A 171 28.64 19.84 8.46
CA ALA A 171 27.63 20.25 9.40
C ALA A 171 26.26 19.65 9.02
N ARG A 172 25.48 19.27 10.03
CA ARG A 172 24.11 18.82 9.82
C ARG A 172 23.15 20.01 9.80
N LEU A 173 22.07 19.88 9.03
CA LEU A 173 20.95 20.83 9.13
C LEU A 173 20.08 20.44 10.34
N GLU A 174 19.97 21.34 11.30
CA GLU A 174 19.08 21.17 12.47
C GLU A 174 17.70 21.76 12.18
N ASP A 175 16.66 21.06 12.65
CA ASP A 175 15.28 21.52 12.64
C ASP A 175 14.61 21.11 13.96
N SER A 176 13.53 21.79 14.35
CA SER A 176 12.87 21.54 15.62
C SER A 176 11.41 21.98 15.63
N ILE A 177 10.68 21.48 16.61
CA ILE A 177 9.35 21.97 16.95
C ILE A 177 9.21 22.05 18.47
N THR A 178 8.49 23.07 18.95
CA THR A 178 8.11 23.18 20.34
C THR A 178 6.63 22.83 20.51
N ILE A 179 6.34 21.89 21.40
CA ILE A 179 4.99 21.48 21.78
C ILE A 179 4.69 21.88 23.22
N GLU A 180 3.44 22.20 23.51
CA GLU A 180 2.99 22.59 24.84
C GLU A 180 2.74 21.37 25.74
N GLY A 181 3.06 21.51 27.03
CA GLY A 181 2.75 20.52 28.05
C GLY A 181 3.62 20.64 29.29
N ASN A 182 3.05 20.30 30.44
CA ASN A 182 3.77 20.19 31.72
C ASN A 182 4.22 18.73 31.95
N THR A 183 3.48 17.78 31.39
CA THR A 183 3.76 16.34 31.43
C THR A 183 3.83 15.80 30.02
N MET A 184 4.65 14.76 29.82
CA MET A 184 4.79 14.09 28.54
C MET A 184 4.97 12.58 28.74
N GLN A 185 4.30 11.81 27.91
CA GLN A 185 4.45 10.36 27.82
C GLN A 185 4.77 9.98 26.39
N ILE A 186 5.80 9.18 26.20
CA ILE A 186 6.28 8.73 24.88
C ILE A 186 6.04 7.24 24.75
N ARG A 187 5.53 6.82 23.59
CA ARG A 187 5.39 5.41 23.20
C ARG A 187 6.03 5.19 21.84
N TYR A 188 6.60 4.02 21.65
CA TYR A 188 7.15 3.58 20.36
C TYR A 188 7.22 2.05 20.29
N VAL A 189 7.33 1.51 19.10
CA VAL A 189 7.59 0.08 18.87
C VAL A 189 9.09 -0.12 18.72
N SER A 190 9.68 -1.02 19.52
CA SER A 190 11.11 -1.32 19.38
C SER A 190 11.39 -2.05 18.06
N PRO A 191 12.39 -1.63 17.28
CA PRO A 191 12.80 -2.34 16.07
C PRO A 191 13.43 -3.71 16.35
N GLU A 192 14.03 -3.86 17.54
CA GLU A 192 14.74 -5.07 17.92
C GLU A 192 13.82 -6.19 18.39
N THR A 193 12.78 -5.82 19.14
CA THR A 193 11.87 -6.78 19.77
C THR A 193 10.49 -6.80 19.15
N ASN A 194 10.18 -5.82 18.29
CA ASN A 194 8.86 -5.57 17.74
C ASN A 194 7.76 -5.47 18.82
N GLU A 195 8.10 -4.88 19.98
CA GLU A 195 7.18 -4.70 21.10
C GLU A 195 7.03 -3.23 21.45
N TRP A 196 5.90 -2.88 22.08
CA TRP A 196 5.65 -1.54 22.56
C TRP A 196 6.49 -1.20 23.80
N TYR A 197 7.06 0.00 23.77
CA TYR A 197 7.72 0.62 24.92
C TYR A 197 7.02 1.92 25.28
N MET A 198 7.00 2.22 26.57
CA MET A 198 6.49 3.45 27.12
C MET A 198 7.53 4.08 28.03
N SER A 199 7.74 5.39 27.91
CA SER A 199 8.66 6.14 28.74
C SER A 199 8.06 7.49 29.13
N GLU A 200 8.19 7.83 30.40
CA GLU A 200 7.91 9.17 30.94
C GLU A 200 9.17 10.04 30.99
N ASN A 201 10.32 9.42 30.73
CA ASN A 201 11.61 10.10 30.72
C ASN A 201 11.94 10.57 29.30
N LEU A 202 12.61 11.71 29.21
CA LEU A 202 13.17 12.28 27.98
C LEU A 202 14.38 11.47 27.49
N VAL A 203 14.26 10.15 27.47
CA VAL A 203 15.35 9.29 27.04
C VAL A 203 15.32 9.20 25.52
N ASN A 204 16.51 9.24 24.93
CA ASN A 204 16.74 8.90 23.53
C ASN A 204 15.82 7.77 23.07
N THR A 205 14.80 8.12 22.31
CA THR A 205 13.90 7.17 21.72
C THR A 205 14.63 6.40 20.63
N ALA A 206 14.17 5.20 20.32
CA ALA A 206 14.67 4.47 19.15
C ALA A 206 14.39 5.27 17.86
N LYS A 207 15.10 4.97 16.79
CA LYS A 207 14.84 5.53 15.45
C LYS A 207 13.52 4.95 14.89
N GLN A 208 12.40 5.39 15.44
CA GLN A 208 11.07 4.85 15.21
C GLN A 208 10.00 5.93 15.21
N THR A 209 8.82 5.61 14.68
CA THR A 209 7.63 6.42 14.87
C THR A 209 7.34 6.54 16.36
N MET A 210 7.19 7.76 16.84
CA MET A 210 6.89 8.09 18.23
C MET A 210 5.48 8.59 18.37
N PHE A 211 4.83 8.15 19.45
CA PHE A 211 3.52 8.58 19.88
C PHE A 211 3.69 9.34 21.21
N ILE A 212 3.39 10.63 21.18
CA ILE A 212 3.61 11.54 22.31
C ILE A 212 2.26 12.07 22.78
N ASP A 213 1.99 11.91 24.07
CA ASP A 213 0.89 12.57 24.75
C ASP A 213 1.43 13.57 25.76
N THR A 214 0.91 14.79 25.73
CA THR A 214 1.07 15.78 26.79
C THR A 214 -0.28 16.03 27.49
N ASP A 215 -0.28 16.85 28.55
CA ASP A 215 -1.53 17.36 29.13
C ASP A 215 -2.23 18.40 28.27
N LYS A 216 -1.65 18.78 27.10
CA LYS A 216 -2.18 19.78 26.17
C LYS A 216 -2.52 19.26 24.79
N GLY A 217 -2.00 18.08 24.40
CA GLY A 217 -2.25 17.52 23.08
C GLY A 217 -1.63 16.14 22.88
N SER A 218 -1.89 15.58 21.70
CA SER A 218 -1.34 14.30 21.22
C SER A 218 -0.62 14.50 19.89
N TYR A 219 0.47 13.76 19.70
CA TYR A 219 1.33 13.88 18.53
C TYR A 219 1.84 12.52 18.09
N ILE A 220 1.97 12.34 16.77
CA ILE A 220 2.67 11.19 16.18
C ILE A 220 3.76 11.76 15.29
N PHE A 221 5.01 11.34 15.52
CA PHE A 221 6.17 11.75 14.73
C PHE A 221 6.77 10.54 14.03
N SER A 222 7.07 10.69 12.76
CA SER A 222 7.93 9.73 12.09
C SER A 222 9.37 9.81 12.62
N VAL A 223 10.19 8.82 12.26
CA VAL A 223 11.64 8.99 12.34
C VAL A 223 12.06 10.13 11.41
N PRO A 224 13.08 10.95 11.78
CA PRO A 224 13.74 11.84 10.84
C PRO A 224 14.51 10.99 9.82
N ALA A 225 13.82 10.62 8.75
CA ALA A 225 14.29 9.66 7.78
C ALA A 225 15.31 10.28 6.83
N VAL A 226 16.35 9.52 6.49
CA VAL A 226 17.33 9.89 5.46
C VAL A 226 17.27 8.84 4.35
N TYR A 227 17.15 9.32 3.13
CA TYR A 227 17.08 8.47 1.95
C TYR A 227 18.16 8.91 0.94
N THR A 228 18.56 8.01 0.07
CA THR A 228 19.35 8.36 -1.12
C THR A 228 18.50 9.24 -2.03
N ASN A 229 19.10 10.30 -2.59
CA ASN A 229 18.43 11.20 -3.52
C ASN A 229 18.28 10.56 -4.91
N SER A 230 17.59 9.42 -4.95
CA SER A 230 17.25 8.68 -6.17
C SER A 230 15.93 8.00 -5.96
N PHE A 231 14.99 8.23 -6.88
CA PHE A 231 13.63 7.68 -6.84
C PHE A 231 13.34 6.82 -8.09
N GLU A 232 14.36 6.21 -8.63
CA GLU A 232 14.23 5.39 -9.83
C GLU A 232 13.22 4.26 -9.62
N ASN A 233 12.33 4.09 -10.58
CA ASN A 233 11.34 3.02 -10.57
C ASN A 233 10.47 2.98 -9.29
N ASN A 234 10.11 4.14 -8.72
CA ASN A 234 9.32 4.24 -7.49
C ASN A 234 9.98 3.49 -6.30
N THR A 235 11.30 3.47 -6.25
CA THR A 235 12.06 2.95 -5.11
C THR A 235 12.65 4.06 -4.28
N LEU A 236 12.94 3.74 -3.03
CA LEU A 236 13.48 4.66 -2.03
C LEU A 236 14.47 3.89 -1.17
N GLU A 237 15.74 4.25 -1.19
CA GLU A 237 16.74 3.56 -0.39
C GLU A 237 16.96 4.28 0.94
N MET A 238 16.65 3.60 2.04
CA MET A 238 16.91 4.12 3.40
C MET A 238 18.41 4.18 3.68
N ARG A 239 18.81 5.24 4.41
CA ARG A 239 20.16 5.43 4.92
C ARG A 239 20.13 5.47 6.47
N PRO A 240 19.80 4.34 7.13
CA PRO A 240 19.57 4.31 8.58
C PRO A 240 20.82 4.66 9.38
N GLU A 241 22.02 4.50 8.82
CA GLU A 241 23.29 4.90 9.43
C GLU A 241 23.43 6.43 9.54
N LEU A 242 22.73 7.19 8.70
CA LEU A 242 22.72 8.65 8.71
C LEU A 242 21.55 9.26 9.52
N GLU A 243 20.55 8.44 9.85
CA GLU A 243 19.42 8.88 10.65
C GLU A 243 19.82 9.19 12.09
N GLN A 244 19.27 10.25 12.66
CA GLN A 244 19.42 10.63 14.06
C GLN A 244 18.14 10.36 14.83
N LYS A 245 18.28 10.21 16.15
CA LYS A 245 17.12 10.19 17.06
C LYS A 245 16.59 11.60 17.24
N ILE A 246 15.31 11.74 17.52
CA ILE A 246 14.76 13.00 18.01
C ILE A 246 15.23 13.21 19.43
N GLU A 247 15.86 14.35 19.70
CA GLU A 247 16.23 14.81 21.03
C GLU A 247 15.09 15.65 21.61
N ILE A 248 14.82 15.50 22.90
CA ILE A 248 13.73 16.19 23.56
C ILE A 248 14.26 16.98 24.74
N GLU A 249 14.06 18.30 24.71
CA GLU A 249 14.42 19.21 25.80
C GLU A 249 13.15 19.72 26.49
N LYS A 250 13.14 19.66 27.84
CA LYS A 250 12.04 20.19 28.63
C LYS A 250 12.28 21.68 28.94
N GLY A 251 11.31 22.52 28.57
CA GLY A 251 11.20 23.92 28.95
C GLY A 251 10.18 24.14 30.08
N ASP A 252 9.83 25.39 30.32
CA ASP A 252 8.75 25.76 31.24
C ASP A 252 7.40 25.67 30.51
N GLY A 253 6.62 24.65 30.84
CA GLY A 253 5.34 24.34 30.18
C GLY A 253 5.46 23.90 28.71
N THR A 254 6.64 23.53 28.25
CA THR A 254 6.89 23.15 26.86
C THR A 254 7.91 22.03 26.75
N TYR A 255 7.95 21.38 25.57
CA TYR A 255 8.98 20.44 25.16
C TYR A 255 9.43 20.80 23.75
N THR A 256 10.75 20.93 23.53
CA THR A 256 11.34 21.15 22.22
C THR A 256 11.89 19.84 21.70
N LEU A 257 11.37 19.39 20.57
CA LEU A 257 11.83 18.21 19.85
C LEU A 257 12.78 18.68 18.76
N LYS A 258 14.02 18.15 18.74
CA LYS A 258 15.08 18.52 17.82
C LYS A 258 15.52 17.30 17.00
N TRP A 259 15.79 17.51 15.75
CA TRP A 259 16.34 16.52 14.84
C TRP A 259 17.28 17.17 13.85
N SER A 260 18.04 16.35 13.11
CA SER A 260 18.96 16.89 12.12
C SER A 260 19.13 15.95 10.94
N PHE A 261 19.49 16.52 9.79
CA PHE A 261 19.77 15.82 8.55
C PHE A 261 21.20 16.06 8.08
N PRO A 262 21.88 15.07 7.45
CA PRO A 262 23.17 15.33 6.80
C PRO A 262 22.97 16.26 5.62
N ARG A 263 23.85 17.21 5.41
CA ARG A 263 23.87 18.06 4.22
C ARG A 263 24.66 17.39 3.12
N SER A 264 23.95 16.68 2.25
CA SER A 264 24.57 15.99 1.13
C SER A 264 23.66 15.98 -0.09
N THR A 265 24.21 16.30 -1.25
CA THR A 265 23.50 16.25 -2.53
C THR A 265 23.04 14.83 -2.91
N GLU A 266 23.64 13.81 -2.28
CA GLU A 266 23.27 12.40 -2.48
C GLU A 266 22.11 11.95 -1.61
N THR A 267 21.64 12.79 -0.68
CA THR A 267 20.59 12.43 0.27
C THR A 267 19.45 13.44 0.30
N ILE A 268 18.30 12.97 0.75
CA ILE A 268 17.18 13.80 1.17
C ILE A 268 16.80 13.46 2.61
N GLY A 269 16.29 14.46 3.33
CA GLY A 269 15.73 14.29 4.67
C GLY A 269 14.21 14.43 4.64
N GLU A 270 13.50 13.61 5.42
CA GLU A 270 12.05 13.73 5.61
C GLU A 270 11.65 13.51 7.06
N ILE A 271 10.63 14.22 7.48
CA ILE A 271 9.93 13.98 8.73
C ILE A 271 8.46 14.34 8.56
N TRP A 272 7.57 13.53 9.12
CA TRP A 272 6.16 13.90 9.21
C TRP A 272 5.65 13.86 10.64
N MET A 273 4.60 14.64 10.89
CA MET A 273 3.95 14.76 12.18
C MET A 273 2.44 14.85 11.98
N LEU A 274 1.69 14.11 12.80
CA LEU A 274 0.26 14.32 13.04
C LEU A 274 0.11 14.94 14.43
N GLN A 275 -0.60 16.05 14.53
CA GLN A 275 -0.84 16.76 15.79
C GLN A 275 -2.33 17.01 16.03
N SER A 276 -2.75 16.88 17.28
CA SER A 276 -4.11 17.14 17.75
C SER A 276 -4.11 17.79 19.13
N ALA A 277 -5.07 18.68 19.37
CA ALA A 277 -5.37 19.16 20.71
C ALA A 277 -6.10 18.11 21.57
N ASN A 278 -6.59 17.03 20.93
CA ASN A 278 -7.31 15.93 21.55
C ASN A 278 -6.45 14.66 21.57
N LYS A 279 -6.95 13.60 22.20
CA LYS A 279 -6.29 12.29 22.17
C LYS A 279 -6.41 11.65 20.80
N LEU A 280 -5.27 11.38 20.16
CA LEU A 280 -5.19 10.65 18.91
C LEU A 280 -5.45 9.15 19.07
N ALA A 281 -5.17 8.61 20.24
CA ALA A 281 -5.41 7.20 20.58
C ALA A 281 -5.79 7.04 22.05
N ASP A 282 -6.64 6.05 22.35
CA ASP A 282 -6.88 5.59 23.72
C ASP A 282 -5.92 4.42 24.03
N TRP A 283 -4.90 4.70 24.81
CA TRP A 283 -3.87 3.73 25.17
C TRP A 283 -4.31 2.73 26.27
N SER A 284 -5.53 2.81 26.74
CA SER A 284 -6.15 1.73 27.53
C SER A 284 -6.77 0.64 26.63
N ASN A 285 -6.96 0.93 25.35
CA ASN A 285 -7.55 0.03 24.38
C ASN A 285 -6.48 -0.71 23.58
N ILE A 286 -6.36 -2.02 23.79
CA ILE A 286 -5.37 -2.85 23.11
C ILE A 286 -5.51 -2.85 21.58
N ASN A 287 -6.72 -2.65 21.05
CA ASN A 287 -6.92 -2.60 19.61
C ASN A 287 -6.26 -1.36 18.99
N HIS A 288 -6.18 -0.23 19.71
CA HIS A 288 -5.45 0.95 19.24
C HIS A 288 -3.95 0.67 19.14
N PHE A 289 -3.36 -0.01 20.14
CA PHE A 289 -1.97 -0.47 20.06
C PHE A 289 -1.74 -1.38 18.85
N ASN A 290 -2.59 -2.37 18.65
CA ASN A 290 -2.45 -3.33 17.55
C ASN A 290 -2.56 -2.67 16.18
N THR A 291 -3.55 -1.79 15.99
CA THR A 291 -3.73 -1.05 14.75
C THR A 291 -2.50 -0.21 14.42
N LEU A 292 -2.05 0.62 15.36
CA LEU A 292 -0.91 1.51 15.12
C LEU A 292 0.41 0.75 14.97
N LYS A 293 0.59 -0.37 15.68
CA LYS A 293 1.77 -1.23 15.52
C LYS A 293 1.83 -1.89 14.15
N GLN A 294 0.72 -2.43 13.68
CA GLN A 294 0.64 -3.14 12.41
C GLN A 294 0.89 -2.22 11.23
N ASP A 295 0.28 -1.06 11.23
CA ASP A 295 0.23 -0.16 10.09
C ASP A 295 1.32 0.92 10.11
N LEU A 296 1.92 1.20 11.27
CA LEU A 296 3.08 2.08 11.43
C LEU A 296 4.31 1.32 11.96
N GLY A 297 4.49 0.10 11.51
CA GLY A 297 5.60 -0.77 11.89
C GLY A 297 6.95 -0.29 11.37
N VAL A 298 8.01 -0.94 11.90
CA VAL A 298 9.41 -0.50 11.75
C VAL A 298 9.98 -0.56 10.34
N ASN A 299 9.42 -1.40 9.47
CA ASN A 299 9.96 -1.70 8.14
C ASN A 299 9.22 -1.01 6.99
N ARG A 300 8.39 -0.03 7.30
CA ARG A 300 7.60 0.72 6.32
C ARG A 300 7.83 2.20 6.51
N ARG A 301 7.69 2.97 5.45
CA ARG A 301 7.87 4.43 5.50
C ARG A 301 6.78 5.13 4.70
N PHE A 302 6.11 6.09 5.32
CA PHE A 302 5.37 7.09 4.58
C PHE A 302 6.33 8.20 4.18
N SER A 303 6.35 8.54 2.90
CA SER A 303 7.19 9.55 2.28
C SER A 303 6.30 10.60 1.59
N TRP A 304 6.93 11.62 1.03
CA TRP A 304 6.27 12.76 0.37
C TRP A 304 5.25 12.37 -0.69
N ASP A 305 5.48 11.28 -1.39
CA ASP A 305 4.71 10.82 -2.55
C ASP A 305 4.00 9.48 -2.34
N GLY A 306 4.01 8.92 -1.15
CA GLY A 306 3.24 7.72 -0.84
C GLY A 306 3.85 6.82 0.21
N TYR A 307 3.29 5.62 0.33
CA TYR A 307 3.68 4.63 1.32
C TYR A 307 4.59 3.56 0.72
N TYR A 308 5.71 3.31 1.37
CA TYR A 308 6.77 2.44 0.90
C TYR A 308 6.93 1.19 1.76
N PHE A 309 7.11 0.05 1.10
CA PHE A 309 7.28 -1.28 1.68
C PHE A 309 8.65 -1.85 1.33
N PRO A 310 9.18 -2.83 2.09
CA PRO A 310 10.40 -3.51 1.73
C PRO A 310 10.32 -4.10 0.33
N THR A 311 11.36 -3.84 -0.47
CA THR A 311 11.45 -4.40 -1.82
C THR A 311 11.73 -5.90 -1.74
N PRO A 312 10.97 -6.76 -2.44
CA PRO A 312 11.26 -8.19 -2.51
C PRO A 312 12.65 -8.46 -3.10
N SER A 313 13.36 -9.46 -2.58
CA SER A 313 14.75 -9.76 -2.97
C SER A 313 14.92 -10.19 -4.44
N ASN A 314 13.84 -10.60 -5.10
CA ASN A 314 13.82 -10.92 -6.53
C ASN A 314 13.47 -9.73 -7.42
N TYR A 315 13.32 -8.52 -6.85
CA TYR A 315 13.08 -7.29 -7.59
C TYR A 315 14.41 -6.54 -7.83
N THR A 316 14.43 -5.67 -8.83
CA THR A 316 15.60 -4.84 -9.17
C THR A 316 15.14 -3.40 -9.40
N PRO A 317 15.75 -2.38 -8.74
CA PRO A 317 16.86 -2.50 -7.79
C PRO A 317 16.47 -3.17 -6.47
N TYR A 318 17.44 -3.75 -5.78
CA TYR A 318 17.27 -4.37 -4.47
C TYR A 318 18.48 -4.13 -3.55
N SER A 319 18.20 -3.80 -2.31
CA SER A 319 19.10 -3.90 -1.17
C SER A 319 18.28 -4.21 0.08
N PRO A 320 18.89 -4.61 1.21
CA PRO A 320 18.17 -4.81 2.48
C PRO A 320 17.47 -3.53 3.00
N THR A 321 17.89 -2.35 2.54
CA THR A 321 17.36 -1.04 2.91
C THR A 321 16.48 -0.42 1.81
N MET A 322 16.31 -1.14 0.70
CA MET A 322 15.48 -0.67 -0.42
C MET A 322 14.00 -0.87 -0.14
N LEU A 323 13.25 0.20 -0.28
CA LEU A 323 11.80 0.22 -0.25
C LEU A 323 11.25 0.52 -1.64
N TYR A 324 10.04 0.10 -1.92
CA TYR A 324 9.30 0.47 -3.13
C TYR A 324 7.89 0.93 -2.77
N ARG A 325 7.38 1.86 -3.56
CA ARG A 325 5.99 2.30 -3.42
C ARG A 325 5.08 1.23 -4.01
N GLN A 326 4.44 0.47 -3.13
CA GLN A 326 3.52 -0.59 -3.52
C GLN A 326 2.18 0.02 -3.91
N PRO A 327 1.63 -0.29 -5.11
CA PRO A 327 0.39 0.31 -5.57
C PRO A 327 -0.82 0.09 -4.67
N SER A 328 -0.91 -1.06 -3.98
CA SER A 328 -2.06 -1.42 -3.14
C SER A 328 -2.26 -0.57 -1.89
N ASP A 329 -1.21 0.10 -1.39
CA ASP A 329 -1.25 0.91 -0.15
C ASP A 329 -2.02 0.23 1.01
N TYR A 330 -1.60 -0.97 1.39
CA TYR A 330 -2.28 -1.75 2.43
C TYR A 330 -2.40 -1.03 3.77
N SER A 331 -1.47 -0.13 4.12
CA SER A 331 -1.55 0.64 5.36
C SER A 331 -2.66 1.67 5.32
N GLY A 332 -2.79 2.42 4.22
CA GLY A 332 -3.91 3.33 4.01
C GLY A 332 -5.24 2.57 3.98
N ALA A 333 -5.28 1.41 3.31
CA ALA A 333 -6.47 0.55 3.27
C ALA A 333 -6.88 0.05 4.64
N SER A 334 -5.92 -0.40 5.46
CA SER A 334 -6.17 -0.87 6.82
C SER A 334 -6.73 0.25 7.70
N PHE A 335 -6.10 1.41 7.71
CA PHE A 335 -6.59 2.57 8.47
C PHE A 335 -7.96 3.06 7.99
N THR A 336 -8.18 3.09 6.68
CA THR A 336 -9.48 3.45 6.10
C THR A 336 -10.58 2.48 6.53
N LYS A 337 -10.32 1.18 6.49
CA LYS A 337 -11.32 0.15 6.75
C LYS A 337 -11.55 -0.10 8.26
N TYR A 338 -10.48 -0.22 9.04
CA TYR A 338 -10.54 -0.74 10.41
C TYR A 338 -10.27 0.30 11.49
N GLY A 339 -9.69 1.45 11.16
CA GLY A 339 -9.37 2.49 12.12
C GLY A 339 -10.62 3.27 12.55
N SER A 340 -11.04 3.13 13.80
CA SER A 340 -12.25 3.76 14.35
C SER A 340 -11.98 4.95 15.27
N PHE A 341 -10.72 5.35 15.44
CA PHE A 341 -10.29 6.44 16.32
C PHE A 341 -9.50 7.50 15.52
N PRO A 342 -9.21 8.70 16.10
CA PRO A 342 -8.69 9.83 15.31
C PRO A 342 -7.43 9.53 14.50
N ALA A 343 -6.39 8.95 15.09
CA ALA A 343 -5.13 8.72 14.40
C ALA A 343 -5.26 7.94 13.08
N PRO A 344 -5.83 6.73 13.03
CA PRO A 344 -5.98 6.02 11.76
C PRO A 344 -7.05 6.62 10.85
N PHE A 345 -8.02 7.37 11.37
CA PHE A 345 -8.96 8.10 10.52
C PHE A 345 -8.23 9.14 9.65
N GLU A 346 -7.32 9.90 10.25
CA GLU A 346 -6.59 10.96 9.57
C GLU A 346 -5.42 10.43 8.75
N LEU A 347 -4.63 9.49 9.31
CA LEU A 347 -3.56 8.83 8.57
C LEU A 347 -4.07 8.04 7.37
N GLY A 348 -5.22 7.37 7.50
CA GLY A 348 -5.86 6.66 6.39
C GLY A 348 -6.22 7.60 5.24
N TYR A 349 -6.76 8.80 5.55
CA TYR A 349 -6.99 9.82 4.55
C TYR A 349 -5.69 10.26 3.86
N VAL A 350 -4.69 10.66 4.66
CA VAL A 350 -3.42 11.18 4.14
C VAL A 350 -2.70 10.16 3.27
N PHE A 351 -2.62 8.90 3.71
CA PHE A 351 -1.92 7.84 2.98
C PHE A 351 -2.65 7.53 1.67
N THR A 352 -3.95 7.26 1.74
CA THR A 352 -4.74 6.93 0.55
C THR A 352 -4.78 8.10 -0.45
N TYR A 353 -4.94 9.34 0.04
CA TYR A 353 -4.95 10.52 -0.83
C TYR A 353 -3.59 10.72 -1.53
N THR A 354 -2.50 10.56 -0.79
CA THR A 354 -1.15 10.71 -1.36
C THR A 354 -0.84 9.60 -2.37
N CYS A 355 -1.17 8.35 -2.05
CA CYS A 355 -0.99 7.23 -2.97
C CYS A 355 -1.86 7.34 -4.23
N MET A 356 -3.10 7.84 -4.07
CA MET A 356 -4.00 8.11 -5.21
C MET A 356 -3.36 9.03 -6.25
N GLY A 357 -2.56 10.02 -5.81
CA GLY A 357 -1.84 10.96 -6.67
C GLY A 357 -0.83 10.33 -7.63
N ASN A 358 -0.51 9.05 -7.46
CA ASN A 358 0.41 8.32 -8.32
C ASN A 358 -0.28 7.57 -9.47
N GLN A 359 -1.58 7.76 -9.64
CA GLN A 359 -2.31 7.22 -10.78
C GLN A 359 -1.77 7.84 -12.08
N ASN A 360 -1.33 7.00 -13.02
CA ASN A 360 -0.80 7.48 -14.30
C ASN A 360 -1.91 7.97 -15.24
N THR A 361 -1.53 8.52 -16.38
CA THR A 361 -2.47 9.00 -17.40
C THR A 361 -3.36 7.91 -17.97
N ASP A 362 -2.86 6.66 -18.00
CA ASP A 362 -3.64 5.50 -18.47
C ASP A 362 -4.71 5.06 -17.48
N GLY A 363 -4.61 5.46 -16.20
CA GLY A 363 -5.60 5.19 -15.17
C GLY A 363 -5.22 4.11 -14.17
N TYR A 364 -3.97 3.63 -14.14
CA TYR A 364 -3.51 2.64 -13.17
C TYR A 364 -2.28 3.12 -12.38
N TRP A 365 -1.88 2.37 -11.35
CA TRP A 365 -0.69 2.63 -10.52
C TRP A 365 0.39 1.61 -10.89
N PRO A 366 1.47 2.03 -11.58
CA PRO A 366 2.52 1.12 -12.03
C PRO A 366 3.37 0.61 -10.85
N THR A 367 3.72 -0.69 -10.89
CA THR A 367 4.73 -1.26 -10.02
C THR A 367 6.11 -0.89 -10.54
N GLY A 368 6.85 -0.07 -9.78
CA GLY A 368 8.08 0.55 -10.25
C GLY A 368 9.22 -0.44 -10.51
N PRO A 369 9.73 -1.21 -9.52
CA PRO A 369 10.90 -2.06 -9.70
C PRO A 369 10.59 -3.28 -10.57
N LYS A 370 11.60 -3.75 -11.31
CA LYS A 370 11.50 -4.93 -12.18
C LYS A 370 11.44 -6.20 -11.34
N SER A 371 10.43 -7.04 -11.54
CA SER A 371 10.38 -8.39 -11.00
C SER A 371 11.27 -9.33 -11.84
N GLY A 372 12.21 -10.03 -11.19
CA GLY A 372 13.15 -10.91 -11.88
C GLY A 372 12.45 -12.06 -12.63
N TRP A 373 11.42 -12.66 -12.02
CA TRP A 373 10.69 -13.75 -12.66
C TRP A 373 9.76 -13.26 -13.77
N LEU A 374 9.06 -12.13 -13.61
CA LEU A 374 8.24 -11.55 -14.68
C LEU A 374 9.08 -11.18 -15.91
N ALA A 375 10.29 -10.65 -15.66
CA ALA A 375 11.21 -10.33 -16.75
C ALA A 375 11.72 -11.58 -17.48
N THR A 376 12.00 -12.65 -16.73
CA THR A 376 12.54 -13.89 -17.29
C THR A 376 11.46 -14.70 -18.02
N ASP A 377 10.28 -14.82 -17.43
CA ASP A 377 9.24 -15.72 -17.91
C ASP A 377 8.32 -15.05 -18.94
N PHE A 378 8.09 -13.74 -18.80
CA PHE A 378 7.08 -13.02 -19.57
C PHE A 378 7.61 -11.79 -20.33
N ASN A 379 8.90 -11.46 -20.21
CA ASN A 379 9.50 -10.27 -20.82
C ASN A 379 8.85 -8.96 -20.33
N ILE A 380 8.49 -8.91 -19.05
CA ILE A 380 7.88 -7.75 -18.39
C ILE A 380 8.94 -7.03 -17.57
N ALA A 381 9.19 -5.74 -17.84
CA ALA A 381 10.17 -4.93 -17.15
C ALA A 381 9.55 -4.06 -16.04
N ALA A 382 10.32 -3.13 -15.49
CA ALA A 382 9.89 -2.14 -14.50
C ALA A 382 8.71 -1.29 -14.99
N GLY A 383 7.85 -0.87 -14.09
CA GLY A 383 6.65 -0.08 -14.42
C GLY A 383 5.48 -0.91 -14.93
N PHE A 384 5.43 -2.19 -14.58
CA PHE A 384 4.35 -3.08 -14.98
C PHE A 384 3.04 -2.81 -14.22
N TYR A 385 1.98 -3.28 -14.81
CA TYR A 385 0.65 -3.32 -14.22
C TYR A 385 0.45 -4.67 -13.52
N ASP A 386 0.24 -4.63 -12.22
CA ASP A 386 -0.18 -5.77 -11.39
C ASP A 386 -1.67 -5.61 -11.12
N THR A 387 -2.49 -6.53 -11.61
CA THR A 387 -3.94 -6.42 -11.53
C THR A 387 -4.40 -6.46 -10.09
N ARG A 388 -3.82 -7.33 -9.23
CA ARG A 388 -4.21 -7.45 -7.83
C ARG A 388 -3.89 -6.19 -7.03
N PHE A 389 -2.67 -5.66 -7.13
CA PHE A 389 -2.30 -4.46 -6.39
C PHE A 389 -3.17 -3.26 -6.75
N ASN A 390 -3.45 -3.08 -8.03
CA ASN A 390 -4.29 -2.00 -8.51
C ASN A 390 -5.75 -2.16 -8.08
N THR A 391 -6.26 -3.37 -8.13
CA THR A 391 -7.63 -3.68 -7.74
C THR A 391 -7.84 -3.51 -6.24
N ASP A 392 -6.89 -3.98 -5.41
CA ASP A 392 -6.92 -3.77 -3.97
C ASP A 392 -6.93 -2.27 -3.64
N PHE A 393 -6.13 -1.47 -4.37
CA PHE A 393 -6.15 -0.02 -4.18
C PHE A 393 -7.45 0.62 -4.69
N GLY A 394 -7.99 0.16 -5.81
CA GLY A 394 -9.31 0.57 -6.29
C GLY A 394 -10.42 0.31 -5.26
N CYS A 395 -10.38 -0.85 -4.59
CA CYS A 395 -11.29 -1.15 -3.47
C CYS A 395 -11.06 -0.23 -2.27
N ASN A 396 -9.79 0.09 -1.94
CA ASN A 396 -9.48 1.07 -0.89
C ASN A 396 -10.06 2.45 -1.22
N LEU A 397 -9.94 2.90 -2.47
CA LEU A 397 -10.53 4.18 -2.90
C LEU A 397 -12.06 4.21 -2.75
N ILE A 398 -12.73 3.09 -3.03
CA ILE A 398 -14.17 2.95 -2.79
C ILE A 398 -14.50 3.05 -1.30
N ASP A 399 -13.72 2.39 -0.44
CA ASP A 399 -13.91 2.43 1.01
C ASP A 399 -13.58 3.83 1.57
N ALA A 400 -12.52 4.48 1.06
CA ALA A 400 -12.16 5.86 1.39
C ALA A 400 -13.27 6.85 0.98
N TYR A 401 -13.83 6.69 -0.22
CA TYR A 401 -14.98 7.46 -0.65
C TYR A 401 -16.16 7.33 0.33
N LYS A 402 -16.53 6.11 0.72
CA LYS A 402 -17.62 5.88 1.69
C LYS A 402 -17.33 6.48 3.05
N ARG A 403 -16.06 6.40 3.51
CA ARG A 403 -15.66 6.85 4.83
C ARG A 403 -15.53 8.36 4.94
N TYR A 404 -14.87 8.97 3.97
CA TYR A 404 -14.54 10.41 3.98
C TYR A 404 -15.53 11.26 3.19
N ASN A 405 -16.41 10.61 2.41
CA ASN A 405 -17.36 11.25 1.49
C ASN A 405 -16.67 12.27 0.56
N ASN A 406 -15.47 11.92 0.09
CA ASN A 406 -14.71 12.71 -0.87
C ASN A 406 -14.79 12.03 -2.24
N THR A 407 -15.42 12.69 -3.20
CA THR A 407 -15.66 12.15 -4.54
C THR A 407 -14.40 12.01 -5.37
N GLN A 408 -13.28 12.63 -5.00
CA GLN A 408 -12.00 12.42 -5.68
C GLN A 408 -11.55 10.96 -5.60
N PHE A 409 -11.78 10.29 -4.47
CA PHE A 409 -11.53 8.85 -4.35
C PHE A 409 -12.37 8.03 -5.33
N LEU A 410 -13.66 8.35 -5.46
CA LEU A 410 -14.52 7.65 -6.43
C LEU A 410 -14.12 7.97 -7.87
N MET A 411 -13.70 9.21 -8.16
CA MET A 411 -13.17 9.60 -9.49
C MET A 411 -11.96 8.76 -9.88
N ALA A 412 -10.98 8.63 -8.98
CA ALA A 412 -9.79 7.82 -9.23
C ALA A 412 -10.12 6.34 -9.39
N ALA A 413 -11.06 5.81 -8.58
CA ALA A 413 -11.56 4.45 -8.75
C ALA A 413 -12.22 4.29 -10.13
N CYS A 414 -13.13 5.18 -10.53
CA CYS A 414 -13.77 5.09 -11.85
C CYS A 414 -12.76 5.21 -13.01
N LYS A 415 -11.73 6.08 -12.89
CA LYS A 415 -10.67 6.18 -13.90
C LYS A 415 -9.89 4.87 -14.04
N TYR A 416 -9.60 4.21 -12.92
CA TYR A 416 -9.02 2.87 -12.96
C TYR A 416 -9.94 1.85 -13.63
N ALA A 417 -11.25 1.90 -13.36
CA ALA A 417 -12.21 1.01 -14.02
C ALA A 417 -12.23 1.21 -15.55
N GLU A 418 -12.14 2.45 -16.04
CA GLU A 418 -12.04 2.71 -17.48
C GLU A 418 -10.78 2.07 -18.11
N PHE A 419 -9.66 2.10 -17.39
CA PHE A 419 -8.47 1.38 -17.81
C PHE A 419 -8.68 -0.14 -17.77
N PHE A 420 -9.23 -0.66 -16.66
CA PHE A 420 -9.39 -2.10 -16.46
C PHE A 420 -10.34 -2.73 -17.49
N LEU A 421 -11.45 -2.07 -17.83
CA LEU A 421 -12.37 -2.56 -18.87
C LEU A 421 -11.66 -2.75 -20.22
N GLU A 422 -10.84 -1.78 -20.63
CA GLU A 422 -10.05 -1.89 -21.86
C GLU A 422 -8.97 -2.97 -21.76
N HIS A 423 -8.32 -3.09 -20.60
CA HIS A 423 -7.30 -4.09 -20.34
C HIS A 423 -7.89 -5.50 -20.42
N ALA A 424 -9.00 -5.75 -19.75
CA ALA A 424 -9.67 -7.04 -19.71
C ALA A 424 -10.12 -7.52 -21.12
N GLU A 425 -10.61 -6.61 -21.97
CA GLU A 425 -10.96 -6.96 -23.36
C GLU A 425 -9.75 -7.36 -24.21
N LYS A 426 -8.58 -6.80 -23.94
CA LYS A 426 -7.37 -7.01 -24.75
C LYS A 426 -6.46 -8.13 -24.22
N ASN A 427 -6.41 -8.28 -22.89
CA ASN A 427 -5.42 -9.10 -22.19
C ASN A 427 -6.11 -10.20 -21.38
N SER A 428 -6.88 -11.04 -22.04
CA SER A 428 -7.57 -12.17 -21.41
C SER A 428 -7.54 -13.41 -22.29
N TYR A 429 -7.85 -14.54 -21.67
CA TYR A 429 -8.18 -15.80 -22.32
C TYR A 429 -9.70 -15.91 -22.42
N VAL A 430 -10.21 -16.04 -23.64
CA VAL A 430 -11.66 -16.21 -23.87
C VAL A 430 -12.00 -17.69 -23.69
N THR A 431 -12.94 -18.00 -22.80
CA THR A 431 -13.39 -19.35 -22.53
C THR A 431 -14.45 -19.84 -23.54
N THR A 432 -14.80 -21.14 -23.47
CA THR A 432 -15.66 -21.79 -24.48
C THR A 432 -17.02 -21.12 -24.67
N ASN A 433 -17.59 -20.53 -23.61
CA ASN A 433 -18.89 -19.85 -23.68
C ASN A 433 -18.77 -18.33 -23.68
N GLY A 434 -17.58 -17.79 -23.98
CA GLY A 434 -17.33 -16.34 -24.09
C GLY A 434 -17.05 -15.63 -22.76
N GLY A 435 -16.76 -16.38 -21.69
CA GLY A 435 -16.24 -15.82 -20.45
C GLY A 435 -14.81 -15.31 -20.63
N LEU A 436 -14.34 -14.49 -19.70
CA LEU A 436 -12.99 -13.92 -19.71
C LEU A 436 -12.21 -14.38 -18.47
N LEU A 437 -10.95 -14.78 -18.68
CA LEU A 437 -9.95 -14.98 -17.65
C LEU A 437 -8.83 -13.98 -17.92
N VAL A 438 -8.70 -12.94 -17.06
CA VAL A 438 -7.81 -11.81 -17.27
C VAL A 438 -6.40 -12.16 -16.83
N GLU A 439 -5.39 -11.76 -17.61
CA GLU A 439 -3.98 -11.95 -17.26
C GLU A 439 -3.61 -11.20 -15.98
N ASP A 440 -2.86 -11.83 -15.06
CA ASP A 440 -2.49 -11.25 -13.77
C ASP A 440 -1.62 -9.99 -13.90
N TYR A 441 -0.83 -9.91 -14.98
CA TYR A 441 0.12 -8.81 -15.20
C TYR A 441 0.01 -8.26 -16.60
N GLY A 442 0.11 -6.93 -16.70
CA GLY A 442 0.14 -6.22 -17.97
C GLY A 442 1.40 -5.37 -18.11
N TYR A 443 1.74 -5.05 -19.35
CA TYR A 443 2.87 -4.19 -19.65
C TYR A 443 2.59 -3.38 -20.91
N LYS A 444 3.08 -2.14 -20.96
CA LYS A 444 2.84 -1.23 -22.11
C LYS A 444 3.54 -1.65 -23.41
N PHE A 445 4.52 -2.52 -23.33
CA PHE A 445 5.26 -3.04 -24.46
C PHE A 445 4.90 -4.51 -24.72
N GLU A 446 5.38 -5.06 -25.86
CA GLU A 446 5.17 -6.45 -26.21
C GLU A 446 5.75 -7.38 -25.14
N HIS A 447 4.97 -8.33 -24.68
CA HIS A 447 5.33 -9.31 -23.67
C HIS A 447 4.60 -10.64 -23.93
N THR A 448 5.09 -11.70 -23.29
CA THR A 448 4.40 -13.00 -23.31
C THR A 448 3.16 -12.92 -22.42
N LYS A 449 2.05 -13.49 -22.88
CA LYS A 449 0.83 -13.61 -22.08
C LYS A 449 1.11 -14.26 -20.74
N THR A 450 0.61 -13.64 -19.68
CA THR A 450 0.80 -14.14 -18.32
C THR A 450 -0.27 -15.18 -17.94
N HIS A 451 -0.09 -15.84 -16.83
CA HIS A 451 -1.09 -16.72 -16.26
C HIS A 451 -2.28 -15.92 -15.69
N VAL A 452 -3.32 -16.67 -15.31
CA VAL A 452 -4.48 -16.16 -14.59
C VAL A 452 -4.57 -16.87 -13.26
N SER A 453 -4.43 -16.15 -12.15
CA SER A 453 -4.67 -16.70 -10.83
C SER A 453 -6.10 -16.44 -10.37
N LEU A 454 -6.67 -17.39 -9.62
CA LEU A 454 -8.06 -17.24 -9.18
C LEU A 454 -8.26 -16.07 -8.23
N ASN A 455 -7.29 -15.79 -7.36
CA ASN A 455 -7.36 -14.67 -6.44
C ASN A 455 -7.29 -13.28 -7.14
N HIS A 456 -6.54 -13.14 -8.24
CA HIS A 456 -6.57 -11.92 -9.05
C HIS A 456 -7.92 -11.77 -9.75
N GLN A 457 -8.35 -12.80 -10.46
CA GLN A 457 -9.64 -12.84 -11.17
C GLN A 457 -10.83 -12.46 -10.26
N LEU A 458 -10.88 -13.03 -9.03
CA LEU A 458 -11.93 -12.73 -8.07
C LEU A 458 -11.86 -11.30 -7.54
N ALA A 459 -10.66 -10.80 -7.22
CA ALA A 459 -10.48 -9.44 -6.75
C ALA A 459 -10.98 -8.41 -7.77
N GLU A 460 -10.65 -8.60 -9.03
CA GLU A 460 -11.07 -7.75 -10.15
C GLU A 460 -12.59 -7.76 -10.31
N MET A 461 -13.22 -8.93 -10.26
CA MET A 461 -14.69 -9.06 -10.25
C MET A 461 -15.31 -8.33 -9.06
N ASN A 462 -14.75 -8.53 -7.86
CA ASN A 462 -15.22 -7.89 -6.62
C ASN A 462 -15.16 -6.37 -6.72
N TYR A 463 -14.07 -5.84 -7.25
CA TYR A 463 -13.92 -4.41 -7.51
C TYR A 463 -15.02 -3.86 -8.43
N LEU A 464 -15.27 -4.51 -9.56
CA LEU A 464 -16.28 -4.08 -10.52
C LEU A 464 -17.70 -4.16 -9.93
N TYR A 465 -18.04 -5.23 -9.19
CA TYR A 465 -19.32 -5.32 -8.49
C TYR A 465 -19.47 -4.25 -7.40
N ARG A 466 -18.40 -3.93 -6.66
CA ARG A 466 -18.41 -2.83 -5.68
C ARG A 466 -18.71 -1.49 -6.34
N LEU A 467 -18.07 -1.20 -7.48
CA LEU A 467 -18.33 0.01 -8.25
C LEU A 467 -19.76 0.05 -8.80
N TYR A 468 -20.24 -1.05 -9.39
CA TYR A 468 -21.64 -1.15 -9.83
C TYR A 468 -22.62 -0.89 -8.70
N ASN A 469 -22.38 -1.45 -7.53
CA ASN A 469 -23.29 -1.27 -6.38
C ASN A 469 -23.40 0.20 -5.94
N ILE A 470 -22.37 1.02 -6.18
CA ILE A 470 -22.38 2.46 -5.89
C ILE A 470 -22.95 3.26 -7.07
N THR A 471 -22.39 3.05 -8.26
CA THR A 471 -22.62 3.92 -9.42
C THR A 471 -23.83 3.51 -10.25
N LYS A 472 -24.24 2.24 -10.16
CA LYS A 472 -25.24 1.62 -11.03
C LYS A 472 -24.90 1.73 -12.53
N GLU A 473 -23.61 1.74 -12.83
CA GLU A 473 -23.10 1.72 -14.19
C GLU A 473 -23.01 0.28 -14.70
N GLU A 474 -23.95 -0.10 -15.58
CA GLU A 474 -24.18 -1.50 -15.99
C GLU A 474 -22.95 -2.18 -16.61
N ARG A 475 -22.12 -1.45 -17.36
CA ARG A 475 -20.91 -2.02 -17.99
C ARG A 475 -19.90 -2.59 -16.97
N TYR A 476 -19.88 -2.11 -15.72
CA TYR A 476 -19.05 -2.69 -14.67
C TYR A 476 -19.57 -4.07 -14.26
N LYS A 477 -20.89 -4.19 -14.08
CA LYS A 477 -21.53 -5.47 -13.82
C LYS A 477 -21.38 -6.44 -14.98
N GLU A 478 -21.60 -5.99 -16.21
CA GLU A 478 -21.48 -6.81 -17.43
C GLU A 478 -20.08 -7.40 -17.58
N MET A 479 -19.01 -6.62 -17.30
CA MET A 479 -17.64 -7.13 -17.31
C MET A 479 -17.41 -8.14 -16.18
N ALA A 480 -17.85 -7.83 -14.96
CA ALA A 480 -17.75 -8.78 -13.83
C ALA A 480 -18.47 -10.10 -14.12
N ASP A 481 -19.66 -10.05 -14.73
CA ASP A 481 -20.44 -11.24 -15.10
C ASP A 481 -19.71 -12.07 -16.20
N ARG A 482 -19.05 -11.40 -17.15
CA ARG A 482 -18.23 -12.10 -18.17
C ARG A 482 -16.99 -12.75 -17.56
N MET A 483 -16.38 -12.11 -16.58
CA MET A 483 -15.25 -12.68 -15.84
C MET A 483 -15.69 -13.86 -14.97
N LEU A 484 -16.83 -13.74 -14.28
CA LEU A 484 -17.43 -14.85 -13.53
C LEU A 484 -17.74 -16.03 -14.45
N LYS A 485 -18.28 -15.77 -15.62
CA LYS A 485 -18.50 -16.81 -16.65
C LYS A 485 -17.22 -17.53 -17.04
N GLY A 486 -16.07 -16.83 -17.08
CA GLY A 486 -14.76 -17.45 -17.28
C GLY A 486 -14.42 -18.45 -16.18
N VAL A 487 -14.69 -18.09 -14.92
CA VAL A 487 -14.52 -18.99 -13.75
C VAL A 487 -15.48 -20.17 -13.84
N GLU A 488 -16.73 -19.95 -14.21
CA GLU A 488 -17.75 -21.01 -14.40
C GLU A 488 -17.35 -22.01 -15.48
N ASP A 489 -16.90 -21.53 -16.64
CA ASP A 489 -16.48 -22.37 -17.76
C ASP A 489 -15.24 -23.23 -17.45
N THR A 490 -14.46 -22.83 -16.45
CA THR A 490 -13.21 -23.51 -16.06
C THR A 490 -13.25 -24.09 -14.64
N LYS A 491 -14.43 -24.17 -14.01
CA LYS A 491 -14.59 -24.52 -12.59
C LYS A 491 -13.85 -25.78 -12.16
N ASP A 492 -13.87 -26.83 -12.99
CA ASP A 492 -13.24 -28.12 -12.68
C ASP A 492 -11.71 -28.08 -12.76
N GLN A 493 -11.13 -27.03 -13.38
CA GLN A 493 -9.68 -26.83 -13.46
C GLN A 493 -9.14 -26.11 -12.22
N TRP A 494 -10.02 -25.45 -11.45
CA TRP A 494 -9.65 -24.76 -10.23
C TRP A 494 -9.57 -25.66 -8.99
N VAL A 495 -10.12 -26.89 -9.04
CA VAL A 495 -10.14 -27.77 -7.87
C VAL A 495 -9.14 -28.89 -8.03
N LEU A 496 -8.24 -29.03 -7.05
CA LEU A 496 -7.27 -30.12 -6.97
C LEU A 496 -7.90 -31.36 -6.36
N ALA A 497 -7.28 -32.54 -6.58
CA ALA A 497 -7.78 -33.83 -6.09
C ALA A 497 -7.95 -33.89 -4.55
N ASN A 498 -7.32 -33.03 -3.80
CA ASN A 498 -7.44 -32.92 -2.34
C ASN A 498 -8.40 -31.81 -1.89
N ASN A 499 -9.24 -31.28 -2.75
CA ASN A 499 -10.16 -30.17 -2.55
C ASN A 499 -9.50 -28.80 -2.31
N ASN A 500 -8.15 -28.69 -2.34
CA ASN A 500 -7.54 -27.37 -2.40
C ASN A 500 -7.79 -26.75 -3.77
N LEU A 501 -7.60 -25.44 -3.88
CA LEU A 501 -7.68 -24.78 -5.16
C LEU A 501 -6.33 -24.78 -5.89
N ASN A 502 -6.40 -24.79 -7.21
CA ASN A 502 -5.27 -24.51 -8.07
C ASN A 502 -5.03 -23.01 -8.10
N TYR A 503 -3.79 -22.57 -7.85
CA TYR A 503 -3.46 -21.15 -7.81
C TYR A 503 -3.75 -20.44 -9.12
N ALA A 504 -3.32 -21.02 -10.26
CA ALA A 504 -3.40 -20.37 -11.54
C ALA A 504 -3.64 -21.35 -12.71
N LEU A 505 -4.27 -20.84 -13.76
CA LEU A 505 -4.38 -21.45 -15.08
C LEU A 505 -3.42 -20.75 -16.07
N TYR A 506 -3.09 -21.44 -17.17
CA TYR A 506 -2.23 -20.91 -18.24
C TYR A 506 -0.81 -20.53 -17.83
N TYR A 507 -0.34 -21.07 -16.69
CA TYR A 507 1.02 -20.87 -16.27
C TYR A 507 1.97 -21.72 -17.10
N LEU A 508 2.92 -21.07 -17.79
CA LEU A 508 3.96 -21.66 -18.66
C LEU A 508 3.73 -23.12 -19.05
N ALA A 509 3.50 -23.37 -20.25
CA ALA A 509 3.15 -24.57 -21.03
C ALA A 509 3.21 -25.99 -20.40
N ASN A 510 3.32 -26.24 -19.11
CA ASN A 510 3.28 -27.62 -18.52
C ASN A 510 3.30 -27.71 -16.99
N THR A 511 3.10 -26.66 -16.23
CA THR A 511 2.92 -26.80 -14.77
C THR A 511 1.45 -26.98 -14.45
N ASN A 512 1.03 -28.19 -14.24
CA ASN A 512 -0.39 -28.54 -14.17
C ASN A 512 -1.07 -28.20 -12.84
N THR A 513 -0.32 -27.88 -11.78
CA THR A 513 -0.92 -27.59 -10.48
C THR A 513 0.01 -26.70 -9.64
N MET A 514 -0.49 -25.54 -9.22
CA MET A 514 0.15 -24.71 -8.23
C MET A 514 -0.76 -24.64 -7.00
N VAL A 515 -0.16 -24.74 -5.81
CA VAL A 515 -0.92 -24.68 -4.55
C VAL A 515 -1.32 -23.24 -4.27
N ASP A 516 -2.62 -23.07 -4.04
CA ASP A 516 -3.21 -21.78 -3.68
C ASP A 516 -2.85 -21.35 -2.25
N TYR A 517 -3.00 -20.06 -1.96
CA TYR A 517 -2.86 -19.48 -0.63
C TYR A 517 -3.73 -20.20 0.41
N PRO A 518 -3.32 -20.24 1.69
CA PRO A 518 -4.09 -20.96 2.71
C PRO A 518 -5.56 -20.57 2.77
N TYR A 519 -5.89 -19.27 2.76
CA TYR A 519 -7.26 -18.77 2.88
C TYR A 519 -7.57 -17.49 2.07
N LEU A 520 -6.59 -16.87 1.40
CA LEU A 520 -6.81 -15.61 0.66
C LEU A 520 -7.93 -15.78 -0.36
N THR A 521 -7.81 -16.76 -1.24
CA THR A 521 -8.78 -17.04 -2.31
C THR A 521 -10.15 -17.44 -1.75
N TYR A 522 -10.21 -18.11 -0.59
CA TYR A 522 -11.48 -18.36 0.10
C TYR A 522 -12.16 -17.06 0.52
N ASN A 523 -11.41 -16.10 1.08
CA ASN A 523 -11.95 -14.80 1.46
C ASN A 523 -12.45 -14.02 0.25
N ASP A 524 -11.70 -14.05 -0.86
CA ASP A 524 -12.10 -13.42 -2.13
C ASP A 524 -13.36 -14.06 -2.73
N LEU A 525 -13.50 -15.40 -2.67
CA LEU A 525 -14.71 -16.14 -3.09
C LEU A 525 -15.92 -15.76 -2.24
N LYS A 526 -15.75 -15.67 -0.93
CA LYS A 526 -16.83 -15.29 -0.02
C LYS A 526 -17.33 -13.89 -0.33
N GLU A 527 -16.42 -12.93 -0.51
CA GLU A 527 -16.77 -11.58 -0.91
C GLU A 527 -17.45 -11.56 -2.29
N ALA A 528 -16.93 -12.34 -3.27
CA ALA A 528 -17.53 -12.46 -4.59
C ALA A 528 -18.97 -12.94 -4.51
N GLN A 529 -19.26 -13.96 -3.69
CA GLN A 529 -20.62 -14.45 -3.49
C GLN A 529 -21.55 -13.38 -2.91
N GLU A 530 -21.08 -12.64 -1.90
CA GLU A 530 -21.85 -11.58 -1.27
C GLU A 530 -22.15 -10.43 -2.26
N LEU A 531 -21.18 -10.00 -3.04
CA LEU A 531 -21.32 -8.94 -4.05
C LEU A 531 -22.18 -9.38 -5.24
N TYR A 532 -22.02 -10.63 -5.68
CA TYR A 532 -22.90 -11.21 -6.68
C TYR A 532 -24.35 -11.19 -6.24
N MET A 533 -24.65 -11.65 -5.01
CA MET A 533 -26.03 -11.60 -4.47
C MET A 533 -26.57 -10.18 -4.44
N GLN A 534 -25.78 -9.19 -4.03
CA GLN A 534 -26.19 -7.77 -4.01
C GLN A 534 -26.53 -7.23 -5.41
N SER A 535 -25.86 -7.75 -6.44
CA SER A 535 -26.00 -7.32 -7.84
C SER A 535 -27.06 -8.11 -8.61
N HIS A 536 -27.52 -9.28 -8.09
CA HIS A 536 -28.36 -10.27 -8.78
C HIS A 536 -29.58 -10.68 -7.95
N ASN A 537 -30.26 -9.71 -7.33
CA ASN A 537 -31.54 -9.92 -6.62
C ASN A 537 -31.45 -11.04 -5.54
N ASN A 538 -30.37 -11.10 -4.80
CA ASN A 538 -30.05 -12.12 -3.79
C ASN A 538 -29.93 -13.57 -4.32
N ALA A 539 -29.74 -13.77 -5.62
CA ALA A 539 -29.42 -15.07 -6.16
C ALA A 539 -28.01 -15.50 -5.77
N LYS A 540 -27.82 -16.75 -5.39
CA LYS A 540 -26.48 -17.32 -5.17
C LYS A 540 -25.92 -17.84 -6.48
N ASN A 541 -24.61 -17.70 -6.66
CA ASN A 541 -23.87 -18.33 -7.73
C ASN A 541 -23.38 -19.71 -7.29
N GLU A 542 -23.77 -20.75 -8.02
CA GLU A 542 -23.46 -22.16 -7.67
C GLU A 542 -21.97 -22.48 -7.80
N THR A 543 -21.26 -21.89 -8.77
CA THR A 543 -19.84 -22.11 -8.98
C THR A 543 -19.00 -21.49 -7.86
N LEU A 544 -19.31 -20.26 -7.46
CA LEU A 544 -18.64 -19.61 -6.32
C LEU A 544 -18.86 -20.44 -5.05
N GLN A 545 -20.09 -20.91 -4.81
CA GLN A 545 -20.40 -21.76 -3.65
C GLN A 545 -19.61 -23.07 -3.70
N TYR A 546 -19.55 -23.75 -4.84
CA TYR A 546 -18.79 -24.98 -5.02
C TYR A 546 -17.30 -24.82 -4.72
N LEU A 547 -16.68 -23.76 -5.26
CA LEU A 547 -15.27 -23.48 -5.01
C LEU A 547 -14.98 -23.15 -3.54
N MET A 548 -15.89 -22.42 -2.88
CA MET A 548 -15.83 -22.15 -1.44
C MET A 548 -15.92 -23.43 -0.62
N ASP A 549 -16.85 -24.32 -0.94
CA ASP A 549 -17.09 -25.57 -0.22
C ASP A 549 -15.84 -26.49 -0.33
N CYS A 550 -15.28 -26.65 -1.52
CA CYS A 550 -14.03 -27.40 -1.73
C CYS A 550 -12.88 -26.79 -0.91
N LYS A 551 -12.66 -25.48 -1.01
CA LYS A 551 -11.58 -24.81 -0.27
C LYS A 551 -11.79 -24.92 1.25
N MET A 552 -13.02 -24.80 1.73
CA MET A 552 -13.34 -24.95 3.15
C MET A 552 -13.04 -26.36 3.66
N GLU A 553 -13.41 -27.40 2.91
CA GLU A 553 -13.05 -28.78 3.27
C GLU A 553 -11.53 -28.95 3.42
N TRP A 554 -10.76 -28.44 2.46
CA TRP A 554 -9.32 -28.50 2.54
C TRP A 554 -8.78 -27.72 3.74
N MET A 555 -9.27 -26.49 3.99
CA MET A 555 -8.84 -25.67 5.12
C MET A 555 -9.10 -26.36 6.46
N LEU A 556 -10.28 -26.94 6.65
CA LEU A 556 -10.62 -27.67 7.88
C LEU A 556 -9.75 -28.90 8.06
N ALA A 557 -9.50 -29.68 7.00
CA ALA A 557 -8.64 -30.85 7.04
C ALA A 557 -7.17 -30.53 7.36
N ASN A 558 -6.72 -29.32 7.07
CA ASN A 558 -5.34 -28.86 7.28
C ASN A 558 -5.19 -27.88 8.45
N GLY A 559 -6.23 -27.68 9.26
CA GLY A 559 -6.16 -26.81 10.45
C GLY A 559 -5.93 -25.34 10.16
N VAL A 560 -6.30 -24.85 8.96
CA VAL A 560 -6.12 -23.45 8.57
C VAL A 560 -7.04 -22.55 9.41
N THR A 561 -6.48 -21.48 9.93
CA THR A 561 -7.19 -20.46 10.74
C THR A 561 -6.98 -19.08 10.11
N GLY A 562 -7.70 -18.07 10.61
CA GLY A 562 -7.53 -16.66 10.16
C GLY A 562 -8.37 -16.26 8.96
N TYR A 563 -9.20 -17.16 8.41
CA TYR A 563 -10.13 -16.83 7.34
C TYR A 563 -11.40 -16.11 7.85
N ASN A 564 -12.07 -15.40 6.98
CA ASN A 564 -13.33 -14.71 7.27
C ASN A 564 -14.45 -15.74 7.48
N LYS A 565 -15.07 -15.78 8.67
CA LYS A 565 -16.16 -16.71 9.02
C LYS A 565 -17.51 -16.20 8.53
#